data_15fb6a302bd7d5b40161e2ff893877e8
#
_entry.id   15fb6a302bd7d5b40161e2ff893877e8
#
_cell.length_a   1.000
_cell.length_b   1.000
_cell.length_c   1.000
_cell.angle_alpha   90.00
_cell.angle_beta   90.00
_cell.angle_gamma   90.00
#
_symmetry.space_group_name_H-M   'P 1'
#
loop_
_entity.id
_entity.type
_entity.pdbx_description
1 polymer ?
#
loop_
_entity_poly.entity_id
_entity_poly.type
_entity_poly.pdbx_seq_one_letter_code
_entity_poly.pdbx_strand_id
1 'polypeptide(L)'
;MIKLLQAAELAVENASAGKMSHWELFNNGGWLMWVLLLLGGVTIFIFVERFVAIQRAQRLDMHFMNRIRDYVVAGKVKEAIAFCHHENTPIARMIEKGLERLGRPMSDVQNAIENVANLEVSKLENGLPTLATIAGGAPMIGFLGTVLGMVRTFMDMSAAGGTVDMALLSGGMYVAMVTTVGGLIVGIPAYFGYNYLVARIEKLVFRMEANSIAFMDILNQPAQK
;
A
#
# COMPACT_ATOMS: atom_id res chain seq x y z
N MET A 1 29.17 -37.18 33.32
CA MET A 1 28.93 -35.73 33.24
C MET A 1 29.68 -35.12 32.06
N ILE A 2 30.99 -35.32 31.88
CA ILE A 2 31.79 -34.74 30.77
C ILE A 2 31.32 -35.21 29.40
N LYS A 3 30.95 -36.50 29.20
CA LYS A 3 30.43 -36.97 27.91
C LYS A 3 29.06 -36.42 27.52
N LEU A 4 28.21 -36.05 28.48
CA LEU A 4 26.92 -35.37 28.24
C LEU A 4 27.11 -33.91 27.85
N LEU A 5 28.11 -33.24 28.43
CA LEU A 5 28.47 -31.85 28.06
C LEU A 5 29.06 -31.83 26.64
N GLN A 6 29.94 -32.74 26.29
CA GLN A 6 30.47 -32.85 24.91
C GLN A 6 29.41 -33.20 23.89
N ALA A 7 28.44 -34.04 24.22
CA ALA A 7 27.32 -34.34 23.33
C ALA A 7 26.39 -33.14 23.16
N ALA A 8 26.19 -32.33 24.20
CA ALA A 8 25.43 -31.10 24.12
C ALA A 8 26.14 -30.00 23.31
N GLU A 9 27.48 -29.88 23.48
CA GLU A 9 28.28 -28.94 22.66
C GLU A 9 28.28 -29.35 21.18
N LEU A 10 28.44 -30.62 20.85
CA LEU A 10 28.33 -31.12 19.48
C LEU A 10 26.93 -30.94 18.89
N ALA A 11 25.89 -31.10 19.69
CA ALA A 11 24.51 -30.83 19.26
C ALA A 11 24.25 -29.34 18.99
N VAL A 12 24.83 -28.44 19.83
CA VAL A 12 24.75 -26.98 19.63
C VAL A 12 25.58 -26.54 18.42
N GLU A 13 26.77 -27.15 18.24
CA GLU A 13 27.65 -26.85 17.10
C GLU A 13 27.02 -27.36 15.77
N ASN A 14 26.41 -28.54 15.76
CA ASN A 14 25.64 -29.00 14.60
C ASN A 14 24.37 -28.18 14.34
N ALA A 15 23.71 -27.67 15.37
CA ALA A 15 22.57 -26.74 15.21
C ALA A 15 23.03 -25.36 14.72
N SER A 16 24.25 -24.94 15.03
CA SER A 16 24.82 -23.67 14.51
C SER A 16 25.39 -23.84 13.09
N ALA A 17 25.83 -25.01 12.69
CA ALA A 17 26.26 -25.33 11.31
C ALA A 17 25.10 -25.29 10.31
N GLY A 18 23.84 -25.35 10.79
CA GLY A 18 22.63 -25.17 9.98
C GLY A 18 22.19 -23.69 9.77
N LYS A 19 22.95 -22.72 10.23
CA LYS A 19 22.69 -21.30 9.92
C LYS A 19 23.10 -21.01 8.48
N MET A 20 22.25 -21.41 7.54
CA MET A 20 22.39 -20.92 6.16
C MET A 20 22.29 -19.40 6.16
N SER A 21 23.26 -18.74 5.57
CA SER A 21 23.25 -17.30 5.37
C SER A 21 22.00 -16.92 4.57
N HIS A 22 21.29 -15.86 4.96
CA HIS A 22 20.16 -15.32 4.19
C HIS A 22 20.52 -15.10 2.72
N TRP A 23 21.80 -14.89 2.42
CA TRP A 23 22.35 -14.74 1.09
C TRP A 23 22.41 -16.06 0.31
N GLU A 24 22.75 -17.16 0.96
CA GLU A 24 22.72 -18.51 0.35
C GLU A 24 21.29 -18.96 0.07
N LEU A 25 20.35 -18.67 0.98
CA LEU A 25 18.92 -18.86 0.77
C LEU A 25 18.44 -18.11 -0.48
N PHE A 26 18.86 -16.86 -0.61
CA PHE A 26 18.48 -16.01 -1.75
C PHE A 26 19.05 -16.55 -3.08
N ASN A 27 20.30 -16.93 -3.11
CA ASN A 27 20.94 -17.46 -4.32
C ASN A 27 20.37 -18.83 -4.77
N ASN A 28 19.96 -19.65 -3.82
CA ASN A 28 19.38 -20.97 -4.10
C ASN A 28 17.97 -20.89 -4.69
N GLY A 29 17.22 -19.79 -4.46
CA GLY A 29 15.87 -19.57 -5.02
C GLY A 29 15.84 -19.24 -6.51
N GLY A 30 17.00 -19.14 -7.18
CA GLY A 30 17.10 -18.91 -8.63
C GLY A 30 16.62 -17.53 -9.08
N TRP A 31 16.32 -17.39 -10.39
CA TRP A 31 15.96 -16.09 -11.02
C TRP A 31 14.64 -15.49 -10.48
N LEU A 32 13.71 -16.32 -9.99
CA LEU A 32 12.44 -15.87 -9.40
C LEU A 32 12.65 -15.02 -8.15
N MET A 33 13.70 -15.26 -7.37
CA MET A 33 14.03 -14.44 -6.19
C MET A 33 14.38 -13.01 -6.57
N TRP A 34 15.04 -12.79 -7.72
CA TRP A 34 15.32 -11.44 -8.21
C TRP A 34 14.05 -10.68 -8.58
N VAL A 35 13.07 -11.38 -9.19
CA VAL A 35 11.76 -10.80 -9.49
C VAL A 35 11.04 -10.42 -8.19
N LEU A 36 11.04 -11.30 -7.18
CA LEU A 36 10.43 -11.02 -5.87
C LEU A 36 11.12 -9.87 -5.14
N LEU A 37 12.45 -9.76 -5.22
CA LEU A 37 13.18 -8.64 -4.63
C LEU A 37 12.80 -7.31 -5.30
N LEU A 38 12.71 -7.28 -6.62
CA LEU A 38 12.24 -6.10 -7.36
C LEU A 38 10.82 -5.71 -6.95
N LEU A 39 9.90 -6.67 -6.88
CA LEU A 39 8.53 -6.43 -6.42
C LEU A 39 8.50 -5.92 -4.98
N GLY A 40 9.35 -6.44 -4.10
CA GLY A 40 9.50 -5.94 -2.74
C GLY A 40 9.97 -4.49 -2.69
N GLY A 41 10.95 -4.11 -3.50
CA GLY A 41 11.40 -2.72 -3.65
C GLY A 41 10.31 -1.78 -4.14
N VAL A 42 9.56 -2.19 -5.17
CA VAL A 42 8.40 -1.44 -5.69
C VAL A 42 7.31 -1.29 -4.63
N THR A 43 7.03 -2.34 -3.86
CA THR A 43 6.07 -2.32 -2.75
C THR A 43 6.42 -1.25 -1.71
N ILE A 44 7.67 -1.24 -1.24
CA ILE A 44 8.14 -0.27 -0.25
C ILE A 44 8.07 1.14 -0.81
N PHE A 45 8.50 1.35 -2.05
CA PHE A 45 8.48 2.65 -2.71
C PHE A 45 7.05 3.22 -2.79
N ILE A 46 6.10 2.44 -3.35
CA ILE A 46 4.70 2.86 -3.50
C ILE A 46 4.07 3.11 -2.12
N PHE A 47 4.31 2.22 -1.16
CA PHE A 47 3.76 2.37 0.18
C PHE A 47 4.21 3.66 0.85
N VAL A 48 5.51 3.95 0.86
CA VAL A 48 6.06 5.17 1.48
C VAL A 48 5.56 6.42 0.77
N GLU A 49 5.58 6.44 -0.57
CA GLU A 49 5.10 7.57 -1.37
C GLU A 49 3.63 7.88 -1.06
N ARG A 50 2.76 6.87 -1.11
CA ARG A 50 1.32 7.02 -0.86
C ARG A 50 1.02 7.36 0.60
N PHE A 51 1.72 6.75 1.54
CA PHE A 51 1.58 7.07 2.96
C PHE A 51 1.85 8.56 3.22
N VAL A 52 2.94 9.11 2.68
CA VAL A 52 3.27 10.53 2.84
C VAL A 52 2.25 11.43 2.13
N ALA A 53 1.80 11.06 0.92
CA ALA A 53 0.80 11.81 0.18
C ALA A 53 -0.53 11.88 0.93
N ILE A 54 -1.02 10.75 1.45
CA ILE A 54 -2.27 10.68 2.22
C ILE A 54 -2.15 11.43 3.54
N GLN A 55 -1.01 11.32 4.24
CA GLN A 55 -0.80 12.10 5.47
C GLN A 55 -0.85 13.61 5.23
N ARG A 56 -0.26 14.08 4.13
CA ARG A 56 -0.33 15.51 3.76
C ARG A 56 -1.77 15.93 3.41
N ALA A 57 -2.49 15.07 2.69
CA ALA A 57 -3.88 15.32 2.31
C ALA A 57 -4.84 15.41 3.50
N GLN A 58 -4.54 14.70 4.60
CA GLN A 58 -5.36 14.70 5.82
C GLN A 58 -5.13 15.91 6.74
N ARG A 59 -4.10 16.71 6.50
CA ARG A 59 -3.78 17.90 7.30
C ARG A 59 -4.73 19.04 6.91
N LEU A 60 -5.83 19.16 7.62
CA LEU A 60 -6.74 20.29 7.51
C LEU A 60 -6.91 20.91 8.90
N ASP A 61 -6.89 22.24 8.97
CA ASP A 61 -7.19 22.98 10.20
C ASP A 61 -8.64 22.68 10.65
N MET A 62 -8.83 22.39 11.93
CA MET A 62 -10.16 22.15 12.51
C MET A 62 -11.08 23.35 12.36
N HIS A 63 -10.55 24.55 12.22
CA HIS A 63 -11.30 25.80 12.04
C HIS A 63 -11.51 26.20 10.58
N PHE A 64 -11.06 25.37 9.62
CA PHE A 64 -11.14 25.70 8.19
C PHE A 64 -12.56 26.08 7.76
N MET A 65 -13.56 25.25 8.04
CA MET A 65 -14.94 25.51 7.63
C MET A 65 -15.54 26.74 8.32
N ASN A 66 -15.17 27.00 9.59
CA ASN A 66 -15.62 28.21 10.29
C ASN A 66 -15.08 29.48 9.61
N ARG A 67 -13.81 29.49 9.23
CA ARG A 67 -13.22 30.62 8.47
C ARG A 67 -13.88 30.80 7.09
N ILE A 68 -14.15 29.71 6.37
CA ILE A 68 -14.89 29.78 5.10
C ILE A 68 -16.27 30.38 5.32
N ARG A 69 -16.99 29.96 6.37
CA ARG A 69 -18.28 30.53 6.73
C ARG A 69 -18.20 32.05 6.98
N ASP A 70 -17.21 32.50 7.79
CA ASP A 70 -17.03 33.90 8.12
C ASP A 70 -16.77 34.75 6.86
N TYR A 71 -15.93 34.26 5.93
CA TYR A 71 -15.68 34.93 4.66
C TYR A 71 -16.93 34.99 3.77
N VAL A 72 -17.70 33.91 3.67
CA VAL A 72 -18.91 33.81 2.84
C VAL A 72 -19.98 34.75 3.40
N VAL A 73 -20.24 34.74 4.71
CA VAL A 73 -21.21 35.63 5.37
C VAL A 73 -20.81 37.11 5.24
N ALA A 74 -19.51 37.41 5.30
CA ALA A 74 -19.00 38.77 5.10
C ALA A 74 -18.98 39.21 3.61
N GLY A 75 -19.39 38.35 2.66
CA GLY A 75 -19.35 38.66 1.23
C GLY A 75 -17.93 38.66 0.62
N LYS A 76 -16.92 38.23 1.35
CA LYS A 76 -15.50 38.28 0.99
C LYS A 76 -15.06 37.02 0.24
N VAL A 77 -15.74 36.71 -0.87
CA VAL A 77 -15.54 35.48 -1.64
C VAL A 77 -14.10 35.35 -2.19
N LYS A 78 -13.49 36.46 -2.64
CA LYS A 78 -12.12 36.44 -3.16
C LYS A 78 -11.09 36.08 -2.10
N GLU A 79 -11.29 36.52 -0.85
CA GLU A 79 -10.42 36.19 0.28
C GLU A 79 -10.61 34.72 0.70
N ALA A 80 -11.84 34.18 0.64
CA ALA A 80 -12.12 32.75 0.86
C ALA A 80 -11.39 31.86 -0.17
N ILE A 81 -11.43 32.25 -1.45
CA ILE A 81 -10.70 31.53 -2.52
C ILE A 81 -9.18 31.56 -2.28
N ALA A 82 -8.63 32.74 -1.95
CA ALA A 82 -7.20 32.89 -1.64
C ALA A 82 -6.78 32.05 -0.42
N PHE A 83 -7.64 31.98 0.59
CA PHE A 83 -7.42 31.13 1.77
C PHE A 83 -7.41 29.62 1.40
N CYS A 84 -8.37 29.15 0.61
CA CYS A 84 -8.40 27.77 0.12
C CYS A 84 -7.14 27.44 -0.69
N HIS A 85 -6.71 28.35 -1.56
CA HIS A 85 -5.49 28.16 -2.37
C HIS A 85 -4.22 28.03 -1.51
N HIS A 86 -4.14 28.80 -0.43
CA HIS A 86 -3.01 28.73 0.51
C HIS A 86 -2.95 27.39 1.25
N GLU A 87 -4.09 26.88 1.71
CA GLU A 87 -4.18 25.62 2.45
C GLU A 87 -3.84 24.40 1.57
N ASN A 88 -4.14 24.46 0.27
CA ASN A 88 -3.77 23.48 -0.76
C ASN A 88 -4.01 22.00 -0.40
N THR A 89 -5.04 21.72 0.39
CA THR A 89 -5.49 20.37 0.71
C THR A 89 -6.59 19.91 -0.25
N PRO A 90 -6.87 18.61 -0.42
CA PRO A 90 -7.98 18.13 -1.24
C PRO A 90 -9.32 18.78 -0.87
N ILE A 91 -9.60 18.91 0.43
CA ILE A 91 -10.82 19.58 0.93
C ILE A 91 -10.83 21.06 0.55
N ALA A 92 -9.71 21.76 0.69
CA ALA A 92 -9.63 23.17 0.32
C ALA A 92 -9.87 23.38 -1.20
N ARG A 93 -9.27 22.54 -2.05
CA ARG A 93 -9.44 22.61 -3.51
C ARG A 93 -10.89 22.36 -3.96
N MET A 94 -11.60 21.42 -3.33
CA MET A 94 -13.01 21.17 -3.65
C MET A 94 -13.90 22.34 -3.23
N ILE A 95 -13.67 22.96 -2.05
CA ILE A 95 -14.40 24.12 -1.58
C ILE A 95 -14.08 25.37 -2.43
N GLU A 96 -12.80 25.55 -2.79
CA GLU A 96 -12.37 26.60 -3.74
C GLU A 96 -13.21 26.55 -5.02
N LYS A 97 -13.38 25.33 -5.59
CA LYS A 97 -14.16 25.14 -6.81
C LYS A 97 -15.65 25.44 -6.62
N GLY A 98 -16.20 25.15 -5.46
CA GLY A 98 -17.54 25.54 -5.07
C GLY A 98 -17.69 27.08 -4.98
N LEU A 99 -16.73 27.75 -4.35
CA LEU A 99 -16.68 29.22 -4.22
C LEU A 99 -16.60 29.94 -5.59
N GLU A 100 -15.84 29.38 -6.55
CA GLU A 100 -15.76 29.92 -7.92
C GLU A 100 -17.10 29.84 -8.70
N ARG A 101 -18.00 28.96 -8.25
CA ARG A 101 -19.32 28.75 -8.87
C ARG A 101 -20.46 29.49 -8.14
N LEU A 102 -20.15 30.31 -7.13
CA LEU A 102 -21.15 31.08 -6.43
C LEU A 102 -21.93 31.99 -7.39
N GLY A 103 -23.26 32.08 -7.17
CA GLY A 103 -24.18 32.79 -8.05
C GLY A 103 -24.75 31.94 -9.20
N ARG A 104 -24.36 30.69 -9.34
CA ARG A 104 -24.99 29.69 -10.24
C ARG A 104 -26.02 28.84 -9.47
N PRO A 105 -26.86 28.07 -10.19
CA PRO A 105 -27.74 27.11 -9.53
C PRO A 105 -26.97 26.19 -8.55
N MET A 106 -27.58 25.86 -7.42
CA MET A 106 -26.97 25.08 -6.36
C MET A 106 -26.46 23.69 -6.85
N SER A 107 -27.19 23.10 -7.80
CA SER A 107 -26.78 21.85 -8.48
C SER A 107 -25.43 21.99 -9.20
N ASP A 108 -25.15 23.13 -9.81
CA ASP A 108 -23.89 23.39 -10.52
C ASP A 108 -22.72 23.54 -9.54
N VAL A 109 -22.97 24.14 -8.38
CA VAL A 109 -21.99 24.26 -7.30
C VAL A 109 -21.65 22.88 -6.75
N GLN A 110 -22.67 22.08 -6.42
CA GLN A 110 -22.51 20.72 -5.91
C GLN A 110 -21.74 19.83 -6.90
N ASN A 111 -22.16 19.80 -8.17
CA ASN A 111 -21.48 19.02 -9.20
C ASN A 111 -20.02 19.45 -9.38
N ALA A 112 -19.71 20.74 -9.26
CA ALA A 112 -18.34 21.20 -9.36
C ALA A 112 -17.47 20.71 -8.18
N ILE A 113 -18.00 20.71 -6.97
CA ILE A 113 -17.35 20.18 -5.76
C ILE A 113 -17.10 18.67 -5.91
N GLU A 114 -18.13 17.90 -6.29
CA GLU A 114 -18.04 16.46 -6.47
C GLU A 114 -17.02 16.06 -7.55
N ASN A 115 -16.99 16.76 -8.66
CA ASN A 115 -16.02 16.49 -9.73
C ASN A 115 -14.58 16.70 -9.25
N VAL A 116 -14.31 17.76 -8.49
CA VAL A 116 -12.97 17.99 -7.93
C VAL A 116 -12.66 16.96 -6.84
N ALA A 117 -13.63 16.61 -5.99
CA ALA A 117 -13.46 15.60 -4.96
C ALA A 117 -13.06 14.25 -5.59
N ASN A 118 -13.76 13.80 -6.63
CA ASN A 118 -13.45 12.56 -7.35
C ASN A 118 -12.06 12.59 -7.99
N LEU A 119 -11.64 13.71 -8.57
CA LEU A 119 -10.29 13.87 -9.11
C LEU A 119 -9.22 13.79 -8.02
N GLU A 120 -9.44 14.40 -6.87
CA GLU A 120 -8.49 14.34 -5.75
C GLU A 120 -8.39 12.92 -5.15
N VAL A 121 -9.52 12.21 -5.02
CA VAL A 121 -9.54 10.81 -4.58
C VAL A 121 -8.78 9.93 -5.58
N SER A 122 -9.04 10.07 -6.87
CA SER A 122 -8.33 9.31 -7.92
C SER A 122 -6.81 9.53 -7.89
N LYS A 123 -6.36 10.76 -7.59
CA LYS A 123 -4.92 11.05 -7.41
C LYS A 123 -4.32 10.32 -6.21
N LEU A 124 -5.08 10.17 -5.12
CA LEU A 124 -4.63 9.47 -3.91
C LEU A 124 -4.62 7.96 -4.10
N GLU A 125 -5.55 7.42 -4.87
CA GLU A 125 -5.65 5.99 -5.18
C GLU A 125 -4.60 5.53 -6.21
N ASN A 126 -3.96 6.44 -6.90
CA ASN A 126 -2.94 6.10 -7.89
C ASN A 126 -1.84 5.24 -7.23
N GLY A 127 -1.45 4.14 -7.89
CA GLY A 127 -0.46 3.18 -7.37
C GLY A 127 -1.04 2.12 -6.40
N LEU A 128 -2.23 2.30 -5.80
CA LEU A 128 -2.87 1.27 -4.98
C LEU A 128 -3.20 0.00 -5.76
N PRO A 129 -3.72 0.06 -7.00
CA PRO A 129 -3.96 -1.14 -7.80
C PRO A 129 -2.68 -1.96 -8.03
N THR A 130 -1.54 -1.29 -8.22
CA THR A 130 -0.24 -1.98 -8.35
C THR A 130 0.14 -2.69 -7.05
N LEU A 131 -0.04 -2.03 -5.91
CA LEU A 131 0.23 -2.62 -4.59
C LEU A 131 -0.68 -3.84 -4.33
N ALA A 132 -1.96 -3.77 -4.68
CA ALA A 132 -2.91 -4.88 -4.61
C ALA A 132 -2.49 -6.06 -5.51
N THR A 133 -2.03 -5.76 -6.73
CA THR A 133 -1.53 -6.77 -7.67
C THR A 133 -0.29 -7.47 -7.12
N ILE A 134 0.65 -6.74 -6.52
CA ILE A 134 1.83 -7.34 -5.90
C ILE A 134 1.44 -8.17 -4.68
N ALA A 135 0.51 -7.71 -3.86
CA ALA A 135 0.02 -8.44 -2.69
C ALA A 135 -0.52 -9.84 -3.03
N GLY A 136 -1.26 -9.95 -4.13
CA GLY A 136 -1.75 -11.24 -4.64
C GLY A 136 -0.72 -11.98 -5.49
N GLY A 137 0.01 -11.28 -6.34
CA GLY A 137 0.92 -11.85 -7.32
C GLY A 137 2.21 -12.40 -6.73
N ALA A 138 2.80 -11.74 -5.72
CA ALA A 138 4.06 -12.18 -5.14
C ALA A 138 3.98 -13.59 -4.51
N PRO A 139 2.95 -13.96 -3.72
CA PRO A 139 2.77 -15.33 -3.25
C PRO A 139 2.56 -16.32 -4.39
N MET A 140 1.84 -15.94 -5.46
CA MET A 140 1.65 -16.82 -6.63
C MET A 140 2.96 -17.09 -7.37
N ILE A 141 3.83 -16.09 -7.50
CA ILE A 141 5.18 -16.25 -8.08
C ILE A 141 6.02 -17.17 -7.17
N GLY A 142 5.93 -17.00 -5.85
CA GLY A 142 6.57 -17.90 -4.89
C GLY A 142 6.11 -19.35 -5.05
N PHE A 143 4.80 -19.56 -5.15
CA PHE A 143 4.23 -20.90 -5.39
C PHE A 143 4.65 -21.49 -6.75
N LEU A 144 4.68 -20.67 -7.82
CA LEU A 144 5.21 -21.09 -9.11
C LEU A 144 6.65 -21.60 -8.98
N GLY A 145 7.47 -20.95 -8.16
CA GLY A 145 8.83 -21.39 -7.87
C GLY A 145 8.88 -22.79 -7.24
N THR A 146 7.95 -23.12 -6.35
CA THR A 146 7.90 -24.50 -5.78
C THR A 146 7.52 -25.54 -6.83
N VAL A 147 6.55 -25.24 -7.67
CA VAL A 147 6.14 -26.17 -8.74
C VAL A 147 7.28 -26.41 -9.72
N LEU A 148 7.94 -25.37 -10.19
CA LEU A 148 9.09 -25.47 -11.10
C LEU A 148 10.28 -26.21 -10.46
N GLY A 149 10.57 -25.94 -9.18
CA GLY A 149 11.61 -26.62 -8.42
C GLY A 149 11.35 -28.11 -8.29
N MET A 150 10.12 -28.49 -7.96
CA MET A 150 9.73 -29.91 -7.87
C MET A 150 9.80 -30.63 -9.23
N VAL A 151 9.28 -29.99 -10.29
CA VAL A 151 9.36 -30.54 -11.66
C VAL A 151 10.83 -30.82 -12.02
N ARG A 152 11.72 -29.87 -11.77
CA ARG A 152 13.16 -30.05 -12.03
C ARG A 152 13.76 -31.20 -11.23
N THR A 153 13.44 -31.28 -9.95
CA THR A 153 13.92 -32.38 -9.08
C THR A 153 13.49 -33.74 -9.60
N PHE A 154 12.24 -33.90 -10.04
CA PHE A 154 11.79 -35.19 -10.62
C PHE A 154 12.42 -35.47 -11.97
N MET A 155 12.72 -34.47 -12.79
CA MET A 155 13.48 -34.67 -14.03
C MET A 155 14.90 -35.16 -13.75
N ASP A 156 15.59 -34.55 -12.79
CA ASP A 156 16.96 -34.92 -12.40
C ASP A 156 17.00 -36.34 -11.83
N MET A 157 16.01 -36.74 -11.01
CA MET A 157 15.85 -38.12 -10.51
C MET A 157 15.60 -39.12 -11.64
N SER A 158 14.77 -38.79 -12.60
CA SER A 158 14.50 -39.67 -13.76
C SER A 158 15.76 -39.86 -14.60
N ALA A 159 16.56 -38.81 -14.81
CA ALA A 159 17.82 -38.86 -15.53
C ALA A 159 18.91 -39.70 -14.80
N ALA A 160 18.87 -39.75 -13.48
CA ALA A 160 19.77 -40.57 -12.64
C ALA A 160 19.43 -42.06 -12.59
N GLY A 161 18.54 -42.56 -13.46
CA GLY A 161 18.21 -44.00 -13.57
C GLY A 161 17.08 -44.47 -12.66
N GLY A 162 16.28 -43.53 -12.11
CA GLY A 162 15.05 -43.85 -11.37
C GLY A 162 15.25 -44.36 -9.93
N THR A 163 16.47 -44.42 -9.43
CA THR A 163 16.73 -44.69 -8.01
C THR A 163 16.41 -43.43 -7.19
N VAL A 164 15.55 -43.57 -6.16
CA VAL A 164 15.18 -42.45 -5.29
C VAL A 164 16.36 -42.08 -4.41
N ASP A 165 17.09 -41.04 -4.79
CA ASP A 165 18.09 -40.42 -3.93
C ASP A 165 17.39 -39.38 -3.01
N MET A 166 17.32 -39.72 -1.72
CA MET A 166 16.69 -38.88 -0.70
C MET A 166 17.41 -37.53 -0.53
N ALA A 167 18.72 -37.48 -0.76
CA ALA A 167 19.49 -36.23 -0.66
C ALA A 167 19.15 -35.28 -1.81
N LEU A 168 19.06 -35.79 -3.03
CA LEU A 168 18.68 -35.05 -4.22
C LEU A 168 17.23 -34.49 -4.08
N LEU A 169 16.30 -35.38 -3.64
CA LEU A 169 14.91 -35.01 -3.41
C LEU A 169 14.77 -33.89 -2.34
N SER A 170 15.43 -34.08 -1.19
CA SER A 170 15.40 -33.12 -0.08
C SER A 170 15.99 -31.77 -0.48
N GLY A 171 17.10 -31.76 -1.22
CA GLY A 171 17.73 -30.53 -1.72
C GLY A 171 16.86 -29.77 -2.68
N GLY A 172 16.20 -30.44 -3.64
CA GLY A 172 15.28 -29.80 -4.58
C GLY A 172 14.02 -29.27 -3.92
N MET A 173 13.43 -29.99 -2.98
CA MET A 173 12.29 -29.52 -2.18
C MET A 173 12.64 -28.28 -1.36
N TYR A 174 13.82 -28.29 -0.74
CA TYR A 174 14.29 -27.14 0.05
C TYR A 174 14.36 -25.85 -0.81
N VAL A 175 15.04 -25.93 -1.97
CA VAL A 175 15.15 -24.79 -2.91
C VAL A 175 13.76 -24.30 -3.36
N ALA A 176 12.87 -25.25 -3.65
CA ALA A 176 11.49 -24.92 -4.03
C ALA A 176 10.76 -24.14 -2.91
N MET A 177 10.83 -24.59 -1.66
CA MET A 177 10.16 -23.94 -0.53
C MET A 177 10.68 -22.52 -0.25
N VAL A 178 11.97 -22.27 -0.49
CA VAL A 178 12.59 -20.95 -0.29
C VAL A 178 11.91 -19.88 -1.14
N THR A 179 11.53 -20.18 -2.38
CA THR A 179 10.84 -19.22 -3.25
C THR A 179 9.44 -18.86 -2.74
N THR A 180 8.71 -19.82 -2.16
CA THR A 180 7.41 -19.53 -1.54
C THR A 180 7.55 -18.63 -0.32
N VAL A 181 8.54 -18.89 0.53
CA VAL A 181 8.84 -18.00 1.67
C VAL A 181 9.16 -16.60 1.18
N GLY A 182 9.98 -16.45 0.13
CA GLY A 182 10.27 -15.16 -0.50
C GLY A 182 9.01 -14.44 -0.99
N GLY A 183 8.12 -15.15 -1.67
CA GLY A 183 6.84 -14.63 -2.15
C GLY A 183 5.93 -14.14 -1.02
N LEU A 184 5.86 -14.86 0.10
CA LEU A 184 5.08 -14.49 1.28
C LEU A 184 5.70 -13.28 2.02
N ILE A 185 7.03 -13.21 2.12
CA ILE A 185 7.73 -12.06 2.73
C ILE A 185 7.41 -10.76 1.99
N VAL A 186 7.21 -10.80 0.68
CA VAL A 186 6.81 -9.61 -0.12
C VAL A 186 5.30 -9.40 -0.09
N GLY A 187 4.52 -10.48 -0.29
CA GLY A 187 3.07 -10.38 -0.44
C GLY A 187 2.32 -9.98 0.82
N ILE A 188 2.72 -10.49 1.98
CA ILE A 188 2.03 -10.19 3.25
C ILE A 188 2.15 -8.70 3.62
N PRO A 189 3.34 -8.07 3.65
CA PRO A 189 3.44 -6.63 3.90
C PRO A 189 2.73 -5.78 2.86
N ALA A 190 2.77 -6.18 1.57
CA ALA A 190 2.04 -5.49 0.51
C ALA A 190 0.54 -5.49 0.76
N TYR A 191 -0.02 -6.64 1.17
CA TYR A 191 -1.44 -6.79 1.49
C TYR A 191 -1.88 -5.91 2.67
N PHE A 192 -1.15 -5.98 3.78
CA PHE A 192 -1.46 -5.13 4.94
C PHE A 192 -1.26 -3.64 4.63
N GLY A 193 -0.20 -3.30 3.90
CA GLY A 193 0.05 -1.93 3.46
C GLY A 193 -1.06 -1.37 2.57
N TYR A 194 -1.52 -2.15 1.60
CA TYR A 194 -2.64 -1.80 0.74
C TYR A 194 -3.91 -1.51 1.54
N ASN A 195 -4.35 -2.46 2.39
CA ASN A 195 -5.56 -2.29 3.19
C ASN A 195 -5.47 -1.09 4.15
N TYR A 196 -4.30 -0.85 4.72
CA TYR A 196 -4.07 0.32 5.57
C TYR A 196 -4.25 1.64 4.80
N LEU A 197 -3.68 1.74 3.59
CA LEU A 197 -3.78 2.95 2.76
C LEU A 197 -5.23 3.17 2.29
N VAL A 198 -5.92 2.12 1.86
CA VAL A 198 -7.35 2.17 1.47
C VAL A 198 -8.19 2.73 2.63
N ALA A 199 -8.08 2.16 3.83
CA ALA A 199 -8.82 2.64 5.00
C ALA A 199 -8.51 4.11 5.35
N ARG A 200 -7.31 4.60 5.06
CA ARG A 200 -6.94 6.01 5.23
C ARG A 200 -7.59 6.92 4.19
N ILE A 201 -7.67 6.47 2.95
CA ILE A 201 -8.35 7.21 1.87
C ILE A 201 -9.84 7.28 2.15
N GLU A 202 -10.49 6.17 2.51
CA GLU A 202 -11.92 6.14 2.88
C GLU A 202 -12.24 7.16 3.99
N LYS A 203 -11.41 7.25 5.02
CA LYS A 203 -11.58 8.27 6.07
C LYS A 203 -11.46 9.70 5.54
N LEU A 204 -10.60 9.93 4.56
CA LEU A 204 -10.47 11.24 3.93
C LEU A 204 -11.70 11.54 3.06
N VAL A 205 -12.18 10.58 2.28
CA VAL A 205 -13.41 10.70 1.47
C VAL A 205 -14.60 11.08 2.35
N PHE A 206 -14.81 10.36 3.45
CA PHE A 206 -15.86 10.70 4.40
C PHE A 206 -15.75 12.13 4.95
N ARG A 207 -14.53 12.60 5.24
CA ARG A 207 -14.31 13.99 5.66
C ARG A 207 -14.57 15.00 4.53
N MET A 208 -14.27 14.65 3.29
CA MET A 208 -14.55 15.48 2.12
C MET A 208 -16.06 15.63 1.93
N GLU A 209 -16.81 14.54 2.02
CA GLU A 209 -18.28 14.53 1.97
C GLU A 209 -18.89 15.39 3.07
N ALA A 210 -18.46 15.20 4.33
CA ALA A 210 -18.95 15.99 5.46
C ALA A 210 -18.69 17.49 5.28
N ASN A 211 -17.51 17.89 4.76
CA ASN A 211 -17.20 19.28 4.50
C ASN A 211 -17.97 19.83 3.28
N SER A 212 -18.28 19.00 2.28
CA SER A 212 -19.15 19.37 1.15
C SER A 212 -20.55 19.72 1.64
N ILE A 213 -21.14 18.86 2.48
CA ILE A 213 -22.47 19.09 3.08
C ILE A 213 -22.43 20.37 3.92
N ALA A 214 -21.46 20.53 4.80
CA ALA A 214 -21.33 21.71 5.64
C ALA A 214 -21.19 23.00 4.82
N PHE A 215 -20.49 22.96 3.68
CA PHE A 215 -20.38 24.09 2.77
C PHE A 215 -21.71 24.42 2.09
N MET A 216 -22.43 23.39 1.61
CA MET A 216 -23.76 23.61 1.01
C MET A 216 -24.76 24.19 2.02
N ASP A 217 -24.68 23.77 3.29
CA ASP A 217 -25.51 24.33 4.36
C ASP A 217 -25.19 25.81 4.63
N ILE A 218 -23.91 26.20 4.56
CA ILE A 218 -23.51 27.62 4.68
C ILE A 218 -24.13 28.47 3.55
N LEU A 219 -24.16 27.92 2.33
CA LEU A 219 -24.73 28.64 1.17
C LEU A 219 -26.26 28.73 1.21
N ASN A 220 -26.92 27.73 1.84
CA ASN A 220 -28.38 27.72 1.98
C ASN A 220 -28.91 28.55 3.17
N GLN A 221 -28.03 29.00 4.08
CA GLN A 221 -28.47 29.88 5.19
C GLN A 221 -28.99 31.19 4.65
N PRO A 222 -30.22 31.62 5.05
CA PRO A 222 -30.70 32.93 4.67
C PRO A 222 -29.77 34.02 5.22
N ALA A 223 -29.40 34.99 4.39
CA ALA A 223 -28.59 36.12 4.83
C ALA A 223 -29.24 36.76 6.07
N GLN A 224 -28.56 36.67 7.21
CA GLN A 224 -28.97 37.42 8.40
C GLN A 224 -28.85 38.89 8.05
N LYS A 225 -30.03 39.56 7.97
CA LYS A 225 -30.14 41.03 7.80
C LYS A 225 -29.65 41.74 9.04
#